data_cb43a4e6f294691318295fc661d9f769
#
_entry.id   cb43a4e6f294691318295fc661d9f769
#
_cell.length_a   1.000
_cell.length_b   1.000
_cell.length_c   1.000
_cell.angle_alpha   90.00
_cell.angle_beta   90.00
_cell.angle_gamma   90.00
#
_symmetry.space_group_name_H-M   'P 1'
#
loop_
_entity.id
_entity.type
_entity.pdbx_description
1 polymer ?
#
loop_
_entity_poly.entity_id
_entity_poly.type
_entity_poly.pdbx_seq_one_letter_code
_entity_poly.pdbx_strand_id
1 'polypeptide(L)'
;MIIEGYVTDKYKTPVANAIIEVKSENFITLFCAESNESGYYKLDIPLGQYPFLTAVKDYAVNYLEYWCQNISLQNDMILDLSLDKLEIYGLHVFSVKGAGNSLMAYFRPMSLLKFQQGAQDIAPEDITIKVIIDNQEMPVINTNLVKEFAGGRQMSAYLIQVETTERNTLWQDRKSVV
;
A
#
# COMPACT_ATOMS: atom_id res chain seq x y z
N MET A 1 15.96 -7.47 14.25
CA MET A 1 15.02 -8.26 13.44
C MET A 1 15.21 -7.96 11.99
N ILE A 2 14.98 -8.93 11.15
CA ILE A 2 15.17 -8.78 9.71
C ILE A 2 13.82 -8.55 9.04
N ILE A 3 13.76 -7.54 8.17
CA ILE A 3 12.74 -7.45 7.11
C ILE A 3 13.47 -7.67 5.80
N GLU A 4 13.09 -8.69 5.05
CA GLU A 4 13.72 -9.01 3.77
C GLU A 4 12.67 -9.48 2.76
N GLY A 5 13.00 -9.42 1.47
CA GLY A 5 12.13 -9.83 0.39
C GLY A 5 12.63 -9.36 -0.96
N TYR A 6 11.76 -9.37 -1.94
CA TYR A 6 12.07 -8.98 -3.30
C TYR A 6 11.22 -7.78 -3.73
N VAL A 7 11.84 -6.84 -4.43
CA VAL A 7 11.15 -5.78 -5.16
C VAL A 7 10.98 -6.24 -6.59
N THR A 8 9.74 -6.31 -7.05
CA THR A 8 9.40 -6.72 -8.42
C THR A 8 8.39 -5.75 -9.04
N ASP A 9 8.27 -5.76 -10.36
CA ASP A 9 7.14 -5.16 -11.05
C ASP A 9 5.92 -6.11 -11.07
N LYS A 10 4.82 -5.69 -11.71
CA LYS A 10 3.62 -6.50 -11.87
C LYS A 10 3.81 -7.79 -12.66
N TYR A 11 4.85 -7.89 -13.46
CA TYR A 11 5.21 -9.07 -14.23
C TYR A 11 6.17 -10.00 -13.49
N LYS A 12 6.46 -9.69 -12.21
CA LYS A 12 7.45 -10.37 -11.38
C LYS A 12 8.89 -10.20 -11.87
N THR A 13 9.15 -9.18 -12.69
CA THR A 13 10.51 -8.82 -13.08
C THR A 13 11.20 -8.13 -11.90
N PRO A 14 12.43 -8.53 -11.53
CA PRO A 14 13.18 -7.87 -10.47
C PRO A 14 13.40 -6.38 -10.76
N VAL A 15 13.20 -5.55 -9.74
CA VAL A 15 13.51 -4.13 -9.80
C VAL A 15 14.75 -3.85 -8.95
N ALA A 16 15.86 -3.61 -9.62
CA ALA A 16 17.14 -3.27 -8.98
C ALA A 16 17.18 -1.78 -8.58
N ASN A 17 17.98 -1.47 -7.56
CA ASN A 17 18.22 -0.12 -7.04
C ASN A 17 16.92 0.58 -6.64
N ALA A 18 15.93 -0.15 -6.17
CA ALA A 18 14.79 0.43 -5.49
C ALA A 18 15.19 0.79 -4.06
N ILE A 19 14.80 1.97 -3.60
CA ILE A 19 15.06 2.44 -2.24
C ILE A 19 13.92 2.00 -1.34
N ILE A 20 14.22 1.24 -0.31
CA ILE A 20 13.27 0.77 0.70
C ILE A 20 13.55 1.54 1.98
N GLU A 21 12.54 2.24 2.50
CA GLU A 21 12.69 3.07 3.69
C GLU A 21 11.64 2.73 4.74
N VAL A 22 12.08 2.58 5.98
CA VAL A 22 11.20 2.59 7.16
C VAL A 22 11.16 4.00 7.70
N LYS A 23 9.97 4.57 7.82
CA LYS A 23 9.76 5.99 8.17
C LYS A 23 8.99 6.15 9.48
N SER A 24 9.28 7.26 10.16
CA SER A 24 8.51 7.74 11.32
C SER A 24 7.16 8.33 10.90
N GLU A 25 6.32 8.67 11.86
CA GLU A 25 5.05 9.39 11.66
C GLU A 25 5.23 10.74 10.93
N ASN A 26 6.38 11.37 11.10
CA ASN A 26 6.72 12.63 10.42
C ASN A 26 7.45 12.41 9.09
N PHE A 27 7.38 11.21 8.52
CA PHE A 27 8.03 10.81 7.26
C PHE A 27 9.55 10.94 7.26
N ILE A 28 10.18 10.94 8.42
CA ILE A 28 11.65 10.92 8.54
C ILE A 28 12.11 9.47 8.35
N THR A 29 13.07 9.25 7.46
CA THR A 29 13.68 7.94 7.25
C THR A 29 14.47 7.51 8.49
N LEU A 30 14.07 6.37 9.06
CA LEU A 30 14.72 5.76 10.23
C LEU A 30 15.73 4.69 9.80
N PHE A 31 15.37 3.89 8.79
CA PHE A 31 16.20 2.83 8.23
C PHE A 31 16.00 2.79 6.72
N CYS A 32 17.05 2.38 6.01
CA CYS A 32 17.06 2.35 4.55
C CYS A 32 17.83 1.13 4.04
N ALA A 33 17.37 0.55 2.95
CA ALA A 33 18.09 -0.44 2.16
C ALA A 33 17.86 -0.17 0.66
N GLU A 34 18.67 -0.78 -0.17
CA GLU A 34 18.55 -0.74 -1.62
C GLU A 34 18.45 -2.16 -2.16
N SER A 35 17.57 -2.41 -3.13
CA SER A 35 17.47 -3.71 -3.76
C SER A 35 18.62 -3.96 -4.73
N ASN A 36 19.12 -5.18 -4.74
CA ASN A 36 20.19 -5.61 -5.64
C ASN A 36 19.67 -5.98 -7.05
N GLU A 37 20.54 -6.47 -7.93
CA GLU A 37 20.23 -6.87 -9.31
C GLU A 37 19.09 -7.93 -9.40
N SER A 38 18.92 -8.76 -8.39
CA SER A 38 17.82 -9.73 -8.32
C SER A 38 16.54 -9.16 -7.68
N GLY A 39 16.53 -7.88 -7.33
CA GLY A 39 15.45 -7.22 -6.61
C GLY A 39 15.46 -7.50 -5.09
N TYR A 40 16.39 -8.33 -4.58
CA TYR A 40 16.44 -8.66 -3.16
C TYR A 40 16.89 -7.48 -2.31
N TYR A 41 16.22 -7.26 -1.19
CA TYR A 41 16.59 -6.29 -0.16
C TYR A 41 16.55 -6.89 1.24
N LYS A 42 17.27 -6.27 2.16
CA LYS A 42 17.32 -6.66 3.57
C LYS A 42 17.52 -5.45 4.46
N LEU A 43 16.69 -5.35 5.49
CA LEU A 43 16.77 -4.36 6.56
C LEU A 43 16.99 -5.10 7.89
N ASP A 44 18.01 -4.71 8.64
CA ASP A 44 18.21 -5.15 10.03
C ASP A 44 17.83 -3.99 10.96
N ILE A 45 16.69 -4.13 11.65
CA ILE A 45 16.10 -3.07 12.44
C ILE A 45 15.62 -3.62 13.79
N PRO A 46 15.54 -2.80 14.84
CA PRO A 46 15.02 -3.23 16.14
C PRO A 46 13.59 -3.78 16.03
N LEU A 47 13.20 -4.65 16.95
CA LEU A 47 11.76 -4.97 17.13
C LEU A 47 11.01 -3.70 17.54
N GLY A 48 9.76 -3.57 17.08
CA GLY A 48 8.99 -2.35 17.34
C GLY A 48 7.77 -2.18 16.44
N GLN A 49 7.15 -1.02 16.59
CA GLN A 49 6.05 -0.55 15.74
C GLN A 49 6.57 0.55 14.82
N TYR A 50 6.32 0.40 13.53
CA TYR A 50 6.76 1.34 12.52
C TYR A 50 5.56 1.84 11.71
N PRO A 51 5.36 3.16 11.63
CA PRO A 51 4.21 3.73 10.92
C PRO A 51 4.19 3.37 9.45
N PHE A 52 5.35 3.46 8.77
CA PHE A 52 5.43 3.28 7.32
C PHE A 52 6.69 2.53 6.90
N LEU A 53 6.53 1.70 5.86
CA LEU A 53 7.60 1.24 5.00
C LEU A 53 7.22 1.61 3.57
N THR A 54 8.13 2.22 2.85
CA THR A 54 7.93 2.60 1.45
C THR A 54 9.00 1.97 0.58
N ALA A 55 8.69 1.75 -0.69
CA ALA A 55 9.67 1.41 -1.71
C ALA A 55 9.46 2.29 -2.93
N VAL A 56 10.55 2.84 -3.45
CA VAL A 56 10.50 3.76 -4.59
C VAL A 56 11.64 3.50 -5.58
N LYS A 57 11.32 3.59 -6.87
CA LYS A 57 12.27 3.58 -7.97
C LYS A 57 11.72 4.45 -9.11
N ASP A 58 12.52 5.40 -9.59
CA ASP A 58 12.15 6.30 -10.70
C ASP A 58 10.70 6.83 -10.57
N TYR A 59 10.39 7.38 -9.39
CA TYR A 59 9.04 7.82 -9.01
C TYR A 59 8.45 8.81 -10.03
N ALA A 60 7.19 8.60 -10.37
CA ALA A 60 6.41 9.37 -11.36
C ALA A 60 6.98 9.35 -12.80
N VAL A 61 8.04 8.57 -13.05
CA VAL A 61 8.61 8.33 -14.38
C VAL A 61 8.27 6.92 -14.86
N ASN A 62 8.75 5.90 -14.15
CA ASN A 62 8.53 4.50 -14.50
C ASN A 62 7.53 3.81 -13.57
N TYR A 63 7.55 4.16 -12.28
CA TYR A 63 6.76 3.57 -11.22
C TYR A 63 6.13 4.63 -10.33
N LEU A 64 5.10 4.22 -9.60
CA LEU A 64 4.61 4.88 -8.40
C LEU A 64 5.15 4.16 -7.17
N GLU A 65 4.92 4.73 -5.98
CA GLU A 65 5.50 4.26 -4.73
C GLU A 65 4.70 3.08 -4.13
N TYR A 66 5.40 2.13 -3.55
CA TYR A 66 4.78 1.11 -2.70
C TYR A 66 4.70 1.60 -1.25
N TRP A 67 3.59 1.29 -0.58
CA TRP A 67 3.35 1.63 0.82
C TRP A 67 2.93 0.43 1.63
N CYS A 68 3.48 0.31 2.85
CA CYS A 68 3.01 -0.55 3.91
C CYS A 68 2.87 0.29 5.18
N GLN A 69 1.80 0.09 5.94
CA GLN A 69 1.50 0.90 7.14
C GLN A 69 1.35 0.01 8.37
N ASN A 70 1.54 0.60 9.57
CA ASN A 70 1.29 -0.04 10.87
C ASN A 70 2.07 -1.36 11.04
N ILE A 71 3.36 -1.36 10.70
CA ILE A 71 4.20 -2.56 10.75
C ILE A 71 4.50 -2.92 12.20
N SER A 72 4.04 -4.09 12.63
CA SER A 72 4.35 -4.68 13.93
C SER A 72 5.45 -5.73 13.76
N LEU A 73 6.69 -5.34 14.00
CA LEU A 73 7.84 -6.21 13.86
C LEU A 73 8.17 -6.86 15.21
N GLN A 74 7.69 -8.10 15.40
CA GLN A 74 7.92 -8.90 16.58
C GLN A 74 8.88 -10.07 16.31
N ASN A 75 9.00 -10.48 15.06
CA ASN A 75 9.88 -11.53 14.55
C ASN A 75 10.41 -11.09 13.18
N ASP A 76 11.36 -11.85 12.64
CA ASP A 76 11.81 -11.67 11.26
C ASP A 76 10.63 -11.78 10.30
N MET A 77 10.61 -10.93 9.29
CA MET A 77 9.49 -10.75 8.37
C MET A 77 9.94 -10.88 6.92
N ILE A 78 9.25 -11.70 6.14
CA ILE A 78 9.38 -11.70 4.68
C ILE A 78 8.31 -10.76 4.13
N LEU A 79 8.73 -9.76 3.34
CA LEU A 79 7.85 -8.77 2.75
C LEU A 79 8.27 -8.47 1.32
N ASP A 80 7.58 -9.10 0.35
CA ASP A 80 7.77 -8.80 -1.07
C ASP A 80 7.03 -7.51 -1.44
N LEU A 81 7.67 -6.68 -2.26
CA LEU A 81 7.21 -5.37 -2.66
C LEU A 81 6.96 -5.34 -4.17
N SER A 82 5.83 -4.79 -4.60
CA SER A 82 5.52 -4.66 -6.02
C SER A 82 5.42 -3.19 -6.41
N LEU A 83 6.28 -2.73 -7.31
CA LEU A 83 6.23 -1.41 -7.90
C LEU A 83 5.49 -1.46 -9.23
N ASP A 84 4.54 -0.57 -9.44
CA ASP A 84 3.79 -0.48 -10.71
C ASP A 84 3.42 0.97 -11.04
N LYS A 85 2.65 1.11 -12.10
CA LYS A 85 2.06 2.38 -12.58
C LYS A 85 0.73 2.71 -11.92
N LEU A 86 0.34 1.93 -10.92
CA LEU A 86 -0.82 2.15 -10.09
C LEU A 86 -0.40 2.16 -8.62
N GLU A 87 -0.90 3.14 -7.87
CA GLU A 87 -0.66 3.28 -6.44
C GLU A 87 -1.98 3.46 -5.71
N ILE A 88 -2.06 2.90 -4.50
CA ILE A 88 -3.14 3.20 -3.56
C ILE A 88 -2.63 4.23 -2.56
N TYR A 89 -3.18 5.42 -2.60
CA TYR A 89 -2.84 6.51 -1.72
C TYR A 89 -3.91 6.73 -0.64
N GLY A 90 -3.46 7.13 0.56
CA GLY A 90 -4.37 7.49 1.64
C GLY A 90 -5.23 6.33 2.14
N LEU A 91 -4.71 5.07 2.08
CA LEU A 91 -5.43 3.93 2.63
C LEU A 91 -5.69 4.16 4.13
N HIS A 92 -6.98 4.13 4.49
CA HIS A 92 -7.43 4.22 5.86
C HIS A 92 -8.45 3.12 6.14
N VAL A 93 -8.12 2.23 7.07
CA VAL A 93 -9.00 1.13 7.48
C VAL A 93 -9.55 1.44 8.87
N PHE A 94 -10.84 1.28 9.04
CA PHE A 94 -11.50 1.54 10.31
C PHE A 94 -12.74 0.67 10.52
N SER A 95 -13.11 0.48 11.78
CA SER A 95 -14.36 -0.19 12.14
C SER A 95 -15.42 0.84 12.52
N VAL A 96 -16.68 0.56 12.16
CA VAL A 96 -17.83 1.35 12.59
C VAL A 96 -18.48 0.64 13.77
N LYS A 97 -18.67 1.34 14.88
CA LYS A 97 -19.31 0.78 16.07
C LYS A 97 -20.77 0.38 15.73
N GLY A 98 -21.10 -0.88 15.95
CA GLY A 98 -22.43 -1.42 15.65
C GLY A 98 -22.61 -1.95 14.23
N ALA A 99 -21.63 -1.84 13.35
CA ALA A 99 -21.70 -2.34 11.96
C ALA A 99 -21.53 -3.86 11.79
N GLY A 100 -21.58 -4.64 12.89
CA GLY A 100 -21.37 -6.09 12.82
C GLY A 100 -19.92 -6.46 12.53
N ASN A 101 -19.72 -7.59 11.87
CA ASN A 101 -18.39 -8.09 11.49
C ASN A 101 -17.98 -7.50 10.13
N SER A 102 -17.67 -6.21 10.11
CA SER A 102 -17.20 -5.55 8.90
C SER A 102 -16.17 -4.47 9.21
N LEU A 103 -15.28 -4.25 8.24
CA LEU A 103 -14.35 -3.13 8.19
C LEU A 103 -14.72 -2.20 7.06
N MET A 104 -14.46 -0.93 7.25
CA MET A 104 -14.48 0.07 6.19
C MET A 104 -13.04 0.34 5.75
N ALA A 105 -12.82 0.49 4.45
CA ALA A 105 -11.55 0.96 3.94
C ALA A 105 -11.80 2.10 2.95
N TYR A 106 -11.14 3.22 3.19
CA TYR A 106 -11.08 4.34 2.28
C TYR A 106 -9.72 4.34 1.58
N PHE A 107 -9.69 4.60 0.28
CA PHE A 107 -8.44 4.75 -0.46
C PHE A 107 -8.66 5.50 -1.78
N ARG A 108 -7.56 6.03 -2.30
CA ARG A 108 -7.50 6.76 -3.56
C ARG A 108 -6.51 6.08 -4.50
N PRO A 109 -7.00 5.40 -5.57
CA PRO A 109 -6.10 4.83 -6.57
C PRO A 109 -5.58 5.93 -7.48
N MET A 110 -4.29 5.89 -7.80
CA MET A 110 -3.62 6.84 -8.69
C MET A 110 -2.94 6.10 -9.82
N SER A 111 -3.19 6.55 -11.05
CA SER A 111 -2.58 6.00 -12.26
C SER A 111 -1.47 6.92 -12.77
N LEU A 112 -0.26 6.38 -12.87
CA LEU A 112 0.88 7.08 -13.48
C LEU A 112 0.60 7.49 -14.92
N LEU A 113 -0.06 6.61 -15.68
CA LEU A 113 -0.39 6.91 -17.09
C LEU A 113 -1.32 8.12 -17.21
N LYS A 114 -2.38 8.17 -16.39
CA LYS A 114 -3.30 9.32 -16.38
C LYS A 114 -2.61 10.60 -15.88
N PHE A 115 -1.73 10.47 -14.89
CA PHE A 115 -0.93 11.59 -14.41
C PHE A 115 -0.04 12.17 -15.53
N GLN A 116 0.69 11.32 -16.24
CA GLN A 116 1.57 11.72 -17.34
C GLN A 116 0.80 12.32 -18.53
N GLN A 117 -0.45 11.93 -18.73
CA GLN A 117 -1.36 12.51 -19.74
C GLN A 117 -1.99 13.84 -19.30
N GLY A 118 -1.73 14.29 -18.07
CA GLY A 118 -2.31 15.52 -17.53
C GLY A 118 -3.81 15.43 -17.23
N ALA A 119 -4.32 14.22 -16.98
CA ALA A 119 -5.73 14.03 -16.64
C ALA A 119 -6.11 14.78 -15.35
N GLN A 120 -7.31 15.33 -15.32
CA GLN A 120 -7.85 16.02 -14.12
C GLN A 120 -8.06 15.06 -12.97
N ASP A 121 -8.68 13.92 -13.25
CA ASP A 121 -8.85 12.80 -12.32
C ASP A 121 -7.87 11.70 -12.72
N ILE A 122 -6.87 11.46 -11.88
CA ILE A 122 -5.83 10.47 -12.14
C ILE A 122 -6.18 9.08 -11.63
N ALA A 123 -7.36 8.89 -11.02
CA ALA A 123 -7.85 7.56 -10.69
C ALA A 123 -8.14 6.77 -11.98
N PRO A 124 -7.83 5.46 -12.03
CA PRO A 124 -8.24 4.61 -13.15
C PRO A 124 -9.78 4.56 -13.25
N GLU A 125 -10.29 4.33 -14.45
CA GLU A 125 -11.74 4.27 -14.70
C GLU A 125 -12.34 2.96 -14.18
N ASP A 126 -11.63 1.87 -14.42
CA ASP A 126 -12.02 0.53 -13.97
C ASP A 126 -10.99 -0.01 -12.99
N ILE A 127 -11.46 -0.47 -11.85
CA ILE A 127 -10.63 -1.15 -10.85
C ILE A 127 -11.31 -2.45 -10.38
N THR A 128 -10.49 -3.45 -10.15
CA THR A 128 -10.89 -4.65 -9.42
C THR A 128 -10.30 -4.57 -8.01
N ILE A 129 -11.14 -4.72 -7.01
CA ILE A 129 -10.73 -4.63 -5.60
C ILE A 129 -10.76 -6.03 -5.00
N LYS A 130 -9.62 -6.45 -4.47
CA LYS A 130 -9.50 -7.64 -3.64
C LYS A 130 -8.99 -7.24 -2.26
N VAL A 131 -9.60 -7.79 -1.23
CA VAL A 131 -9.18 -7.60 0.15
C VAL A 131 -8.76 -8.92 0.73
N ILE A 132 -7.55 -8.97 1.25
CA ILE A 132 -6.98 -10.16 1.87
C ILE A 132 -6.69 -9.81 3.34
N ILE A 133 -7.28 -10.58 4.26
CA ILE A 133 -7.04 -10.48 5.71
C ILE A 133 -6.53 -11.84 6.18
N ASP A 134 -5.36 -11.85 6.82
CA ASP A 134 -4.72 -13.07 7.33
C ASP A 134 -4.61 -14.19 6.28
N ASN A 135 -4.19 -13.83 5.06
CA ASN A 135 -4.07 -14.69 3.87
C ASN A 135 -5.40 -15.27 3.33
N GLN A 136 -6.54 -14.73 3.75
CA GLN A 136 -7.86 -15.11 3.23
C GLN A 136 -8.48 -13.97 2.44
N GLU A 137 -8.99 -14.26 1.24
CA GLU A 137 -9.75 -13.28 0.46
C GLU A 137 -11.12 -13.06 1.12
N MET A 138 -11.42 -11.81 1.45
CA MET A 138 -12.64 -11.42 2.14
C MET A 138 -13.63 -10.79 1.17
N PRO A 139 -14.93 -11.06 1.31
CA PRO A 139 -15.96 -10.46 0.47
C PRO A 139 -16.02 -8.92 0.64
N VAL A 140 -15.99 -8.21 -0.48
CA VAL A 140 -16.34 -6.79 -0.51
C VAL A 140 -17.86 -6.68 -0.60
N ILE A 141 -18.48 -6.23 0.50
CA ILE A 141 -19.95 -6.14 0.64
C ILE A 141 -20.50 -4.97 -0.18
N ASN A 142 -19.78 -3.85 -0.15
CA ASN A 142 -20.22 -2.63 -0.82
C ASN A 142 -19.00 -1.82 -1.30
N THR A 143 -19.18 -1.12 -2.43
CA THR A 143 -18.17 -0.23 -3.02
C THR A 143 -18.84 1.08 -3.41
N ASN A 144 -18.39 2.17 -2.80
CA ASN A 144 -18.86 3.51 -3.11
C ASN A 144 -17.73 4.33 -3.73
N LEU A 145 -17.99 4.85 -4.93
CA LEU A 145 -17.15 5.88 -5.53
C LEU A 145 -17.47 7.21 -4.85
N VAL A 146 -16.47 7.86 -4.29
CA VAL A 146 -16.58 9.17 -3.67
C VAL A 146 -15.67 10.16 -4.39
N LYS A 147 -16.03 11.44 -4.36
CA LYS A 147 -15.18 12.51 -4.89
C LYS A 147 -14.53 13.25 -3.74
N GLU A 148 -13.23 13.39 -3.83
CA GLU A 148 -12.40 14.09 -2.87
C GLU A 148 -11.70 15.27 -3.52
N PHE A 149 -11.52 16.34 -2.78
CA PHE A 149 -10.74 17.49 -3.24
C PHE A 149 -9.31 17.37 -2.70
N ALA A 150 -8.37 16.99 -3.56
CA ALA A 150 -6.97 16.78 -3.21
C ALA A 150 -6.03 17.41 -4.25
N GLY A 151 -4.94 18.00 -3.79
CA GLY A 151 -3.95 18.60 -4.68
C GLY A 151 -4.51 19.72 -5.57
N GLY A 152 -5.52 20.45 -5.10
CA GLY A 152 -6.17 21.54 -5.86
C GLY A 152 -7.16 21.07 -6.93
N ARG A 153 -7.49 19.78 -6.98
CA ARG A 153 -8.44 19.20 -7.95
C ARG A 153 -9.36 18.18 -7.32
N GLN A 154 -10.48 17.90 -7.99
CA GLN A 154 -11.40 16.84 -7.60
C GLN A 154 -10.87 15.51 -8.14
N MET A 155 -10.76 14.51 -7.26
CA MET A 155 -10.25 13.17 -7.57
C MET A 155 -11.24 12.10 -7.11
N SER A 156 -11.26 10.98 -7.81
CA SER A 156 -12.03 9.81 -7.40
C SER A 156 -11.30 9.05 -6.30
N ALA A 157 -12.06 8.65 -5.29
CA ALA A 157 -11.64 7.77 -4.21
C ALA A 157 -12.71 6.69 -3.98
N TYR A 158 -12.38 5.67 -3.21
CA TYR A 158 -13.29 4.58 -2.91
C TYR A 158 -13.46 4.43 -1.41
N LEU A 159 -14.71 4.22 -1.00
CA LEU A 159 -15.08 3.78 0.33
C LEU A 159 -15.72 2.41 0.20
N ILE A 160 -15.06 1.38 0.68
CA ILE A 160 -15.55 0.01 0.61
C ILE A 160 -15.90 -0.52 1.99
N GLN A 161 -16.85 -1.46 2.03
CA GLN A 161 -17.17 -2.26 3.20
C GLN A 161 -16.78 -3.71 2.94
N VAL A 162 -16.04 -4.29 3.87
CA VAL A 162 -15.49 -5.63 3.77
C VAL A 162 -16.01 -6.49 4.91
N GLU A 163 -16.46 -7.70 4.62
CA GLU A 163 -16.82 -8.67 5.64
C GLU A 163 -15.58 -9.14 6.40
N THR A 164 -15.70 -9.37 7.71
CA THR A 164 -14.64 -9.94 8.53
C THR A 164 -15.19 -11.03 9.43
N THR A 165 -14.39 -12.06 9.67
CA THR A 165 -14.77 -13.17 10.56
C THR A 165 -14.64 -12.82 12.02
N GLU A 166 -13.72 -11.90 12.37
CA GLU A 166 -13.44 -11.47 13.75
C GLU A 166 -13.16 -9.96 13.83
N ARG A 167 -13.45 -9.38 14.99
CA ARG A 167 -13.05 -8.00 15.33
C ARG A 167 -11.63 -8.00 15.89
N ASN A 168 -10.64 -7.98 15.02
CA ASN A 168 -9.28 -7.67 15.46
C ASN A 168 -9.12 -6.16 15.66
N THR A 169 -8.53 -5.78 16.79
CA THR A 169 -8.29 -4.37 17.13
C THR A 169 -6.94 -3.85 16.62
N LEU A 170 -6.08 -4.74 16.16
CA LEU A 170 -4.76 -4.41 15.62
C LEU A 170 -4.59 -5.05 14.25
N TRP A 171 -4.39 -4.26 13.23
CA TRP A 171 -4.08 -4.70 11.88
C TRP A 171 -2.89 -3.94 11.30
N GLN A 172 -2.24 -4.61 10.37
CA GLN A 172 -1.19 -4.05 9.55
C GLN A 172 -1.69 -3.93 8.12
N ASP A 173 -1.67 -2.71 7.58
CA ASP A 173 -2.11 -2.47 6.22
C ASP A 173 -0.96 -2.65 5.24
N ARG A 174 -1.16 -3.50 4.25
CA ARG A 174 -0.28 -3.64 3.10
C ARG A 174 -1.03 -3.22 1.84
N LYS A 175 -0.41 -2.36 1.06
CA LYS A 175 -0.94 -1.97 -0.24
C LYS A 175 -0.19 -2.76 -1.30
N SER A 176 -0.90 -3.59 -2.02
CA SER A 176 -0.35 -4.18 -3.24
C SER A 176 -1.34 -3.96 -4.37
N VAL A 177 -0.79 -3.64 -5.53
CA VAL A 177 -1.55 -3.50 -6.76
C VAL A 177 -1.18 -4.69 -7.64
N VAL A 178 -2.17 -5.45 -8.04
CA VAL A 178 -2.01 -6.62 -8.91
C VAL A 178 -2.61 -6.33 -10.28
#